data_dd11f45f369f096a837f613570ceff9c
#
_entry.id   dd11f45f369f096a837f613570ceff9c
#
_cell.length_a   1.000
_cell.length_b   1.000
_cell.length_c   1.000
_cell.angle_alpha   90.00
_cell.angle_beta   90.00
_cell.angle_gamma   90.00
#
_symmetry.space_group_name_H-M   'P 1'
#
loop_
_entity.id
_entity.type
_entity.pdbx_description
1 polymer ?
#
loop_
_entity_poly.entity_id
_entity_poly.type
_entity_poly.pdbx_seq_one_letter_code
_entity_poly.pdbx_strand_id
1 'polypeptide(L)'
;MGPLVRIEPYNYLYLKVKLEDCEEIFEKTILRGEPVERLMYHDDHKVYETQEEIPFYAEQTRLVLKNCGHIDAEHIEEAIAAGAYESFEKAVFEMTPEAVIKSVLDSGLRGRGGAGFPTGRKWSQVAGQKEKVRYVVCNGDEGDPGAFMDRSVMEGDPHRMIEGMMIAAYAVQAHEGYIYVRAEYPLAVRRLKIAIEQAEEKGLLGDNILGTGFSFHLHINRGAGAFVCGEGSALTLSLIHI
;
A
#
# COMPACT_ATOMS: atom_id res chain seq x y z
N MET A 1 22.17 1.28 -10.88
CA MET A 1 21.47 1.68 -12.10
C MET A 1 21.00 3.15 -12.08
N GLY A 2 20.88 3.77 -10.94
CA GLY A 2 20.47 5.18 -10.84
C GLY A 2 21.56 6.18 -11.25
N PRO A 3 21.21 7.44 -11.42
CA PRO A 3 19.85 7.96 -11.38
C PRO A 3 18.95 7.43 -12.48
N LEU A 4 17.64 7.29 -12.16
CA LEU A 4 16.58 6.94 -13.09
C LEU A 4 15.71 8.18 -13.32
N VAL A 5 15.34 8.44 -14.59
CA VAL A 5 14.42 9.53 -14.95
C VAL A 5 13.32 8.96 -15.84
N ARG A 6 12.07 9.15 -15.43
CA ARG A 6 10.90 8.81 -16.25
C ARG A 6 10.29 10.10 -16.77
N ILE A 7 9.96 10.12 -18.06
CA ILE A 7 9.37 11.28 -18.74
C ILE A 7 7.94 10.97 -19.18
N GLU A 8 6.98 11.64 -18.56
CA GLU A 8 5.58 11.59 -18.96
C GLU A 8 5.28 12.65 -20.05
N PRO A 9 4.30 12.44 -20.96
CA PRO A 9 3.39 11.29 -21.01
C PRO A 9 3.93 10.08 -21.81
N TYR A 10 5.16 10.12 -22.27
CA TYR A 10 5.74 9.09 -23.14
C TYR A 10 6.14 7.81 -22.41
N ASN A 11 6.21 7.83 -21.07
CA ASN A 11 6.74 6.76 -20.23
C ASN A 11 8.20 6.37 -20.51
N TYR A 12 8.98 7.24 -21.19
CA TYR A 12 10.38 6.96 -21.46
C TYR A 12 11.17 6.80 -20.17
N LEU A 13 11.92 5.69 -20.07
CA LEU A 13 12.76 5.39 -18.91
C LEU A 13 14.23 5.57 -19.25
N TYR A 14 14.86 6.61 -18.69
CA TYR A 14 16.28 6.89 -18.82
C TYR A 14 17.08 6.40 -17.62
N LEU A 15 18.21 5.75 -17.88
CA LEU A 15 19.07 5.13 -16.90
C LEU A 15 20.39 5.88 -16.79
N LYS A 16 20.97 5.92 -15.58
CA LYS A 16 22.29 6.50 -15.31
C LYS A 16 22.42 7.96 -15.79
N VAL A 17 21.31 8.70 -15.73
CA VAL A 17 21.26 10.10 -16.18
C VAL A 17 22.23 10.95 -15.37
N LYS A 18 22.98 11.81 -16.06
CA LYS A 18 23.89 12.77 -15.47
C LYS A 18 23.42 14.20 -15.74
N LEU A 19 24.01 15.17 -15.04
CA LEU A 19 23.67 16.58 -15.27
C LEU A 19 23.94 17.03 -16.72
N GLU A 20 24.96 16.49 -17.35
CA GLU A 20 25.32 16.77 -18.76
C GLU A 20 24.26 16.27 -19.76
N ASP A 21 23.39 15.33 -19.36
CA ASP A 21 22.33 14.79 -20.20
C ASP A 21 21.06 15.64 -20.19
N CYS A 22 20.93 16.56 -19.23
CA CYS A 22 19.69 17.32 -19.03
C CYS A 22 19.30 18.17 -20.23
N GLU A 23 20.26 18.81 -20.89
CA GLU A 23 20.02 19.63 -22.07
C GLU A 23 19.50 18.79 -23.24
N GLU A 24 20.12 17.63 -23.51
CA GLU A 24 19.68 16.73 -24.56
C GLU A 24 18.27 16.16 -24.28
N ILE A 25 17.99 15.77 -23.03
CA ILE A 25 16.66 15.30 -22.63
C ILE A 25 15.63 16.41 -22.84
N PHE A 26 15.93 17.64 -22.44
CA PHE A 26 15.04 18.77 -22.62
C PHE A 26 14.76 19.05 -24.10
N GLU A 27 15.81 19.17 -24.92
CA GLU A 27 15.65 19.49 -26.35
C GLU A 27 14.96 18.37 -27.13
N LYS A 28 15.39 17.12 -26.95
CA LYS A 28 14.83 16.00 -27.70
C LYS A 28 13.50 15.55 -27.14
N THR A 29 13.44 15.24 -25.83
CA THR A 29 12.24 14.60 -25.27
C THR A 29 11.16 15.60 -24.92
N ILE A 30 11.50 16.66 -24.17
CA ILE A 30 10.47 17.60 -23.71
C ILE A 30 9.93 18.46 -24.87
N LEU A 31 10.81 18.99 -25.74
CA LEU A 31 10.39 19.89 -26.82
C LEU A 31 9.92 19.15 -28.08
N ARG A 32 10.45 17.97 -28.40
CA ARG A 32 10.16 17.27 -29.66
C ARG A 32 9.45 15.93 -29.48
N GLY A 33 9.38 15.38 -28.25
CA GLY A 33 8.81 14.05 -28.01
C GLY A 33 9.69 12.89 -28.49
N GLU A 34 10.94 13.15 -28.80
CA GLU A 34 11.89 12.14 -29.32
C GLU A 34 12.65 11.47 -28.18
N PRO A 35 12.85 10.14 -28.23
CA PRO A 35 13.62 9.45 -27.20
C PRO A 35 15.13 9.75 -27.30
N VAL A 36 15.81 9.68 -26.14
CA VAL A 36 17.28 9.68 -26.06
C VAL A 36 17.74 8.23 -25.88
N GLU A 37 17.82 7.48 -26.99
CA GLU A 37 18.06 6.03 -26.99
C GLU A 37 19.30 5.59 -26.19
N ARG A 38 20.39 6.37 -26.19
CA ARG A 38 21.61 6.04 -25.43
C ARG A 38 21.42 5.99 -23.92
N LEU A 39 20.35 6.62 -23.42
CA LEU A 39 20.01 6.64 -22.00
C LEU A 39 18.99 5.56 -21.64
N MET A 40 18.41 4.86 -22.61
CA MET A 40 17.45 3.80 -22.40
C MET A 40 18.11 2.47 -22.01
N TYR A 41 17.31 1.57 -21.48
CA TYR A 41 17.76 0.19 -21.27
C TYR A 41 17.89 -0.52 -22.61
N HIS A 42 19.00 -1.22 -22.80
CA HIS A 42 19.23 -2.07 -23.98
C HIS A 42 19.84 -3.40 -23.54
N ASP A 43 19.51 -4.42 -24.25
CA ASP A 43 20.18 -5.71 -24.24
C ASP A 43 20.84 -5.99 -25.60
N ASP A 44 21.26 -7.21 -25.84
CA ASP A 44 21.92 -7.62 -27.09
C ASP A 44 20.96 -7.63 -28.31
N HIS A 45 19.66 -7.41 -28.11
CA HIS A 45 18.63 -7.56 -29.13
C HIS A 45 17.93 -6.25 -29.49
N LYS A 46 17.60 -5.40 -28.51
CA LYS A 46 16.88 -4.14 -28.73
C LYS A 46 17.09 -3.10 -27.64
N VAL A 47 16.68 -1.87 -27.97
CA VAL A 47 16.47 -0.77 -27.01
C VAL A 47 15.03 -0.83 -26.52
N TYR A 48 14.81 -0.60 -25.22
CA TYR A 48 13.51 -0.59 -24.57
C TYR A 48 13.18 0.82 -24.13
N GLU A 49 12.08 1.36 -24.65
CA GLU A 49 11.70 2.75 -24.40
C GLU A 49 11.05 2.92 -23.03
N THR A 50 10.24 1.95 -22.61
CA THR A 50 9.48 2.00 -21.38
C THR A 50 9.90 0.90 -20.38
N GLN A 51 9.61 1.11 -19.10
CA GLN A 51 9.89 0.11 -18.09
C GLN A 51 9.10 -1.18 -18.32
N GLU A 52 7.88 -1.05 -18.80
CA GLU A 52 6.95 -2.15 -19.01
C GLU A 52 7.40 -3.10 -20.12
N GLU A 53 8.21 -2.61 -21.06
CA GLU A 53 8.77 -3.43 -22.15
C GLU A 53 9.99 -4.25 -21.72
N ILE A 54 10.71 -3.84 -20.67
CA ILE A 54 11.90 -4.55 -20.19
C ILE A 54 11.49 -5.94 -19.71
N PRO A 55 12.10 -7.05 -20.20
CA PRO A 55 11.67 -8.41 -19.93
C PRO A 55 11.46 -8.71 -18.44
N PHE A 56 12.37 -8.23 -17.58
CA PHE A 56 12.25 -8.39 -16.14
C PHE A 56 10.94 -7.85 -15.56
N TYR A 57 10.41 -6.74 -16.11
CA TYR A 57 9.15 -6.15 -15.65
C TYR A 57 7.95 -6.69 -16.44
N ALA A 58 8.10 -6.92 -17.74
CA ALA A 58 7.05 -7.43 -18.62
C ALA A 58 6.52 -8.80 -18.18
N GLU A 59 7.40 -9.65 -17.61
CA GLU A 59 7.06 -10.98 -17.14
C GLU A 59 6.50 -11.01 -15.70
N GLN A 60 6.41 -9.85 -15.02
CA GLN A 60 5.87 -9.76 -13.67
C GLN A 60 4.37 -9.47 -13.68
N THR A 61 3.63 -10.21 -12.86
CA THR A 61 2.25 -9.88 -12.51
C THR A 61 2.22 -9.24 -11.13
N ARG A 62 2.00 -7.92 -11.10
CA ARG A 62 1.93 -7.16 -9.84
C ARG A 62 0.49 -7.13 -9.33
N LEU A 63 0.23 -7.80 -8.20
CA LEU A 63 -1.07 -7.76 -7.53
C LEU A 63 -1.08 -6.70 -6.42
N VAL A 64 -0.17 -6.81 -5.46
CA VAL A 64 -0.10 -5.91 -4.30
C VAL A 64 0.41 -4.53 -4.70
N LEU A 65 1.42 -4.46 -5.57
CA LEU A 65 2.06 -3.22 -6.01
C LEU A 65 1.53 -2.70 -7.35
N LYS A 66 0.31 -3.10 -7.77
CA LYS A 66 -0.21 -2.77 -9.11
C LYS A 66 -0.32 -1.27 -9.37
N ASN A 67 -0.65 -0.48 -8.36
CA ASN A 67 -0.83 0.96 -8.48
C ASN A 67 0.45 1.76 -8.16
N CYS A 68 1.45 1.13 -7.52
CA CYS A 68 2.69 1.81 -7.12
C CYS A 68 3.45 2.31 -8.35
N GLY A 69 3.66 3.63 -8.41
CA GLY A 69 4.29 4.30 -9.54
C GLY A 69 3.34 4.67 -10.69
N HIS A 70 2.04 4.36 -10.57
CA HIS A 70 1.00 4.69 -11.56
C HIS A 70 -0.03 5.70 -11.04
N ILE A 71 -0.12 5.88 -9.72
CA ILE A 71 -0.95 6.87 -9.06
C ILE A 71 -0.10 7.80 -8.20
N ASP A 72 -0.57 9.02 -7.96
CA ASP A 72 -0.01 9.90 -6.94
C ASP A 72 -0.60 9.52 -5.58
N ALA A 73 0.26 8.98 -4.70
CA ALA A 73 -0.15 8.50 -3.38
C ALA A 73 -0.58 9.62 -2.40
N GLU A 74 -0.40 10.88 -2.77
CA GLU A 74 -0.80 12.05 -1.99
C GLU A 74 -2.16 12.62 -2.44
N HIS A 75 -2.83 11.98 -3.45
CA HIS A 75 -4.12 12.38 -3.99
C HIS A 75 -5.12 11.22 -3.98
N ILE A 76 -6.08 11.26 -3.06
CA ILE A 76 -7.10 10.22 -2.90
C ILE A 76 -7.95 10.02 -4.17
N GLU A 77 -8.14 11.06 -4.99
CA GLU A 77 -8.90 11.01 -6.24
C GLU A 77 -8.29 10.00 -7.22
N GLU A 78 -6.96 9.92 -7.28
CA GLU A 78 -6.27 8.95 -8.14
C GLU A 78 -6.41 7.51 -7.61
N ALA A 79 -6.35 7.34 -6.28
CA ALA A 79 -6.61 6.05 -5.66
C ALA A 79 -8.04 5.57 -5.92
N ILE A 80 -9.05 6.45 -5.77
CA ILE A 80 -10.47 6.16 -6.07
C ILE A 80 -10.63 5.82 -7.56
N ALA A 81 -10.04 6.59 -8.46
CA ALA A 81 -10.08 6.31 -9.89
C ALA A 81 -9.45 4.95 -10.25
N ALA A 82 -8.49 4.47 -9.45
CA ALA A 82 -7.88 3.15 -9.57
C ALA A 82 -8.67 2.03 -8.84
N GLY A 83 -9.87 2.33 -8.30
CA GLY A 83 -10.80 1.39 -7.66
C GLY A 83 -10.59 1.21 -6.16
N ALA A 84 -9.92 2.14 -5.47
CA ALA A 84 -9.85 2.12 -4.02
C ALA A 84 -11.23 2.34 -3.38
N TYR A 85 -11.49 1.67 -2.27
CA TYR A 85 -12.72 1.67 -1.47
C TYR A 85 -13.95 0.96 -2.08
N GLU A 86 -13.92 0.53 -3.34
CA GLU A 86 -15.01 -0.24 -3.96
C GLU A 86 -15.28 -1.57 -3.23
N SER A 87 -14.22 -2.25 -2.79
CA SER A 87 -14.37 -3.50 -2.05
C SER A 87 -14.92 -3.30 -0.65
N PHE A 88 -14.59 -2.19 0.00
CA PHE A 88 -15.16 -1.83 1.29
C PHE A 88 -16.64 -1.43 1.15
N GLU A 89 -16.98 -0.62 0.14
CA GLU A 89 -18.36 -0.25 -0.17
C GLU A 89 -19.22 -1.49 -0.36
N LYS A 90 -18.76 -2.43 -1.19
CA LYS A 90 -19.42 -3.71 -1.38
C LYS A 90 -19.58 -4.49 -0.07
N ALA A 91 -18.53 -4.53 0.75
CA ALA A 91 -18.58 -5.26 2.02
C ALA A 91 -19.64 -4.68 2.97
N VAL A 92 -19.71 -3.35 3.10
CA VAL A 92 -20.57 -2.70 4.09
C VAL A 92 -22.03 -2.61 3.66
N PHE A 93 -22.32 -2.53 2.34
CA PHE A 93 -23.68 -2.43 1.82
C PHE A 93 -24.28 -3.78 1.40
N GLU A 94 -23.49 -4.74 0.97
CA GLU A 94 -23.98 -5.97 0.36
C GLU A 94 -23.71 -7.23 1.18
N MET A 95 -22.82 -7.16 2.21
CA MET A 95 -22.39 -8.34 2.95
C MET A 95 -22.56 -8.17 4.45
N THR A 96 -22.78 -9.28 5.14
CA THR A 96 -22.66 -9.29 6.61
C THR A 96 -21.19 -9.50 7.02
N PRO A 97 -20.78 -9.11 8.24
CA PRO A 97 -19.43 -9.39 8.75
C PRO A 97 -19.00 -10.84 8.59
N GLU A 98 -19.90 -11.79 8.86
CA GLU A 98 -19.65 -13.23 8.74
C GLU A 98 -19.45 -13.63 7.27
N ALA A 99 -20.20 -13.02 6.34
CA ALA A 99 -20.05 -13.28 4.91
C ALA A 99 -18.69 -12.78 4.38
N VAL A 100 -18.21 -11.64 4.89
CA VAL A 100 -16.86 -11.13 4.58
C VAL A 100 -15.79 -12.12 5.08
N ILE A 101 -15.90 -12.57 6.35
CA ILE A 101 -14.97 -13.57 6.90
C ILE A 101 -14.99 -14.85 6.07
N LYS A 102 -16.18 -15.32 5.70
CA LYS A 102 -16.32 -16.53 4.86
C LYS A 102 -15.67 -16.35 3.50
N SER A 103 -15.87 -15.22 2.85
CA SER A 103 -15.23 -14.90 1.55
C SER A 103 -13.70 -14.97 1.65
N VAL A 104 -13.13 -14.39 2.72
CA VAL A 104 -11.67 -14.44 2.96
C VAL A 104 -11.18 -15.85 3.31
N LEU A 105 -11.98 -16.65 4.01
CA LEU A 105 -11.68 -18.07 4.24
C LEU A 105 -11.65 -18.87 2.94
N ASP A 106 -12.70 -18.72 2.14
CA ASP A 106 -12.87 -19.45 0.87
C ASP A 106 -11.79 -19.06 -0.16
N SER A 107 -11.31 -17.83 -0.13
CA SER A 107 -10.21 -17.36 -1.00
C SER A 107 -8.86 -18.01 -0.70
N GLY A 108 -8.69 -18.59 0.48
CA GLY A 108 -7.42 -19.15 0.93
C GLY A 108 -6.33 -18.10 1.20
N LEU A 109 -6.69 -16.82 1.34
CA LEU A 109 -5.74 -15.72 1.62
C LEU A 109 -4.94 -16.00 2.88
N ARG A 110 -3.63 -15.80 2.79
CA ARG A 110 -2.69 -16.01 3.89
C ARG A 110 -1.87 -14.75 4.16
N GLY A 111 -1.38 -14.62 5.38
CA GLY A 111 -0.44 -13.58 5.77
C GLY A 111 0.86 -13.65 4.94
N ARG A 112 1.47 -12.49 4.70
CA ARG A 112 2.69 -12.32 3.91
C ARG A 112 3.95 -12.03 4.74
N GLY A 113 3.84 -12.04 6.06
CA GLY A 113 4.96 -11.83 6.98
C GLY A 113 5.78 -13.10 7.30
N GLY A 114 5.78 -14.10 6.42
CA GLY A 114 6.59 -15.31 6.53
C GLY A 114 5.86 -16.52 7.11
N ALA A 115 5.00 -16.37 8.11
CA ALA A 115 4.29 -17.50 8.75
C ALA A 115 3.13 -18.08 7.90
N GLY A 116 2.60 -17.31 6.93
CA GLY A 116 1.56 -17.77 6.04
C GLY A 116 0.25 -18.16 6.75
N PHE A 117 -0.06 -17.59 7.90
CA PHE A 117 -1.27 -17.93 8.66
C PHE A 117 -2.52 -17.55 7.85
N PRO A 118 -3.57 -18.42 7.80
CA PRO A 118 -4.80 -18.14 7.05
C PRO A 118 -5.53 -16.91 7.62
N THR A 119 -5.68 -15.87 6.80
CA THR A 119 -6.25 -14.57 7.22
C THR A 119 -7.68 -14.71 7.73
N GLY A 120 -8.55 -15.39 6.98
CA GLY A 120 -9.94 -15.59 7.38
C GLY A 120 -10.08 -16.38 8.67
N ARG A 121 -9.17 -17.34 8.96
CA ARG A 121 -9.16 -18.06 10.24
C ARG A 121 -8.82 -17.12 11.41
N LYS A 122 -7.85 -16.21 11.23
CA LYS A 122 -7.52 -15.19 12.22
C LYS A 122 -8.73 -14.31 12.52
N TRP A 123 -9.40 -13.81 11.47
CA TRP A 123 -10.60 -12.99 11.63
C TRP A 123 -11.75 -13.73 12.32
N SER A 124 -11.99 -15.00 11.96
CA SER A 124 -13.00 -15.86 12.64
C SER A 124 -12.71 -16.01 14.14
N GLN A 125 -11.43 -16.18 14.49
CA GLN A 125 -11.03 -16.32 15.91
C GLN A 125 -11.30 -15.03 16.68
N VAL A 126 -11.03 -13.85 16.10
CA VAL A 126 -11.30 -12.55 16.73
C VAL A 126 -12.81 -12.32 16.84
N ALA A 127 -13.57 -12.55 15.76
CA ALA A 127 -15.03 -12.39 15.76
C ALA A 127 -15.73 -13.30 16.76
N GLY A 128 -15.19 -14.48 17.04
CA GLY A 128 -15.72 -15.44 18.01
C GLY A 128 -15.41 -15.12 19.49
N GLN A 129 -14.62 -14.08 19.78
CA GLN A 129 -14.34 -13.71 21.18
C GLN A 129 -15.56 -13.05 21.83
N LYS A 130 -15.63 -13.17 23.16
CA LYS A 130 -16.72 -12.59 23.97
C LYS A 130 -16.55 -11.08 24.20
N GLU A 131 -15.32 -10.61 24.13
CA GLU A 131 -14.98 -9.20 24.31
C GLU A 131 -15.60 -8.35 23.21
N LYS A 132 -16.18 -7.21 23.64
CA LYS A 132 -16.82 -6.27 22.72
C LYS A 132 -15.82 -5.32 22.07
N VAL A 133 -14.73 -5.01 22.78
CA VAL A 133 -13.68 -4.13 22.28
C VAL A 133 -12.68 -4.97 21.49
N ARG A 134 -12.50 -4.61 20.22
CA ARG A 134 -11.61 -5.29 19.29
C ARG A 134 -10.80 -4.25 18.52
N TYR A 135 -9.62 -4.64 18.13
CA TYR A 135 -8.68 -3.78 17.41
C TYR A 135 -8.20 -4.44 16.12
N VAL A 136 -7.89 -3.62 15.14
CA VAL A 136 -7.16 -4.06 13.95
C VAL A 136 -5.77 -3.43 13.98
N VAL A 137 -4.75 -4.25 13.84
CA VAL A 137 -3.36 -3.78 13.80
C VAL A 137 -2.73 -4.14 12.47
N CYS A 138 -2.28 -3.12 11.75
CA CYS A 138 -1.42 -3.26 10.58
C CYS A 138 0.03 -3.34 11.05
N ASN A 139 0.64 -4.49 10.85
CA ASN A 139 2.06 -4.69 11.11
C ASN A 139 2.88 -4.21 9.92
N GLY A 140 3.38 -2.97 10.02
CA GLY A 140 4.29 -2.35 9.07
C GLY A 140 5.73 -2.28 9.58
N ASP A 141 6.09 -3.11 10.58
CA ASP A 141 7.47 -3.21 11.10
C ASP A 141 8.30 -4.18 10.25
N GLU A 142 8.65 -3.75 9.06
CA GLU A 142 9.43 -4.50 8.08
C GLU A 142 10.93 -4.35 8.38
N GLY A 143 11.41 -5.15 9.34
CA GLY A 143 12.76 -5.05 9.90
C GLY A 143 13.85 -5.80 9.13
N ASP A 144 13.51 -6.66 8.17
CA ASP A 144 14.46 -7.47 7.42
C ASP A 144 15.29 -6.60 6.46
N PRO A 145 16.64 -6.65 6.53
CA PRO A 145 17.49 -5.85 5.66
C PRO A 145 17.25 -6.14 4.17
N GLY A 146 16.93 -5.10 3.41
CA GLY A 146 16.62 -5.22 1.99
C GLY A 146 15.15 -5.58 1.66
N ALA A 147 14.31 -5.87 2.65
CA ALA A 147 12.87 -5.97 2.49
C ALA A 147 12.23 -4.57 2.49
N PHE A 148 11.41 -4.28 1.50
CA PHE A 148 10.74 -2.99 1.32
C PHE A 148 9.39 -3.09 0.61
N MET A 149 8.76 -4.26 0.63
CA MET A 149 7.44 -4.46 0.02
C MET A 149 6.36 -3.71 0.78
N ASP A 150 6.31 -3.85 2.12
CA ASP A 150 5.34 -3.16 2.96
C ASP A 150 5.55 -1.65 2.90
N ARG A 151 6.81 -1.19 2.95
CA ARG A 151 7.18 0.19 2.70
C ARG A 151 6.66 0.69 1.36
N SER A 152 6.84 -0.08 0.29
CA SER A 152 6.39 0.31 -1.05
C SER A 152 4.87 0.49 -1.13
N VAL A 153 4.09 -0.33 -0.44
CA VAL A 153 2.63 -0.17 -0.35
C VAL A 153 2.26 1.09 0.44
N MET A 154 2.85 1.28 1.63
CA MET A 154 2.58 2.45 2.46
C MET A 154 2.97 3.77 1.79
N GLU A 155 4.02 3.75 0.96
CA GLU A 155 4.48 4.92 0.22
C GLU A 155 3.79 5.10 -1.14
N GLY A 156 3.41 4.02 -1.81
CA GLY A 156 2.91 4.07 -3.19
C GLY A 156 1.40 3.93 -3.36
N ASP A 157 0.72 3.26 -2.40
CA ASP A 157 -0.74 3.04 -2.42
C ASP A 157 -1.29 2.90 -0.99
N PRO A 158 -1.19 3.96 -0.15
CA PRO A 158 -1.63 3.91 1.25
C PRO A 158 -3.13 3.66 1.38
N HIS A 159 -3.95 4.13 0.45
CA HIS A 159 -5.40 3.96 0.48
C HIS A 159 -5.82 2.49 0.35
N ARG A 160 -5.08 1.68 -0.41
CA ARG A 160 -5.33 0.23 -0.52
C ARG A 160 -5.13 -0.49 0.82
N MET A 161 -4.10 -0.08 1.57
CA MET A 161 -3.85 -0.64 2.89
C MET A 161 -4.94 -0.21 3.88
N ILE A 162 -5.33 1.08 3.86
CA ILE A 162 -6.42 1.61 4.68
C ILE A 162 -7.72 0.86 4.39
N GLU A 163 -8.09 0.69 3.13
CA GLU A 163 -9.27 -0.09 2.72
C GLU A 163 -9.23 -1.53 3.27
N GLY A 164 -8.07 -2.19 3.17
CA GLY A 164 -7.89 -3.53 3.73
C GLY A 164 -8.10 -3.59 5.25
N MET A 165 -7.66 -2.57 5.98
CA MET A 165 -7.90 -2.45 7.42
C MET A 165 -9.39 -2.19 7.73
N MET A 166 -10.07 -1.36 6.94
CA MET A 166 -11.50 -1.10 7.07
C MET A 166 -12.36 -2.36 6.86
N ILE A 167 -12.03 -3.16 5.82
CA ILE A 167 -12.70 -4.45 5.58
C ILE A 167 -12.47 -5.41 6.74
N ALA A 168 -11.24 -5.49 7.26
CA ALA A 168 -10.94 -6.29 8.43
C ALA A 168 -11.71 -5.82 9.68
N ALA A 169 -11.76 -4.51 9.91
CA ALA A 169 -12.47 -3.90 11.03
C ALA A 169 -13.98 -4.17 10.95
N TYR A 170 -14.60 -4.00 9.79
CA TYR A 170 -15.98 -4.36 9.55
C TYR A 170 -16.25 -5.84 9.84
N ALA A 171 -15.41 -6.72 9.30
CA ALA A 171 -15.55 -8.17 9.47
C ALA A 171 -15.45 -8.62 10.93
N VAL A 172 -14.59 -8.02 11.72
CA VAL A 172 -14.41 -8.38 13.15
C VAL A 172 -15.14 -7.44 14.11
N GLN A 173 -15.86 -6.44 13.59
CA GLN A 173 -16.57 -5.43 14.38
C GLN A 173 -15.63 -4.67 15.34
N ALA A 174 -14.49 -4.22 14.80
CA ALA A 174 -13.56 -3.32 15.47
C ALA A 174 -13.84 -1.87 15.06
N HIS A 175 -13.62 -0.93 15.99
CA HIS A 175 -13.80 0.50 15.75
C HIS A 175 -12.51 1.30 15.81
N GLU A 176 -11.43 0.65 16.24
CA GLU A 176 -10.10 1.24 16.38
C GLU A 176 -9.06 0.42 15.63
N GLY A 177 -8.18 1.08 14.90
CA GLY A 177 -7.07 0.47 14.18
C GLY A 177 -5.75 1.19 14.44
N TYR A 178 -4.67 0.42 14.42
CA TYR A 178 -3.31 0.94 14.62
C TYR A 178 -2.42 0.49 13.47
N ILE A 179 -1.72 1.45 12.89
CA ILE A 179 -0.68 1.19 11.91
C ILE A 179 0.66 1.30 12.63
N TYR A 180 1.31 0.17 12.85
CA TYR A 180 2.64 0.14 13.44
C TYR A 180 3.68 0.20 12.32
N VAL A 181 4.35 1.32 12.19
CA VAL A 181 5.31 1.60 11.12
C VAL A 181 6.67 1.97 11.68
N ARG A 182 7.74 1.57 11.01
CA ARG A 182 9.11 1.87 11.42
C ARG A 182 9.37 3.37 11.40
N ALA A 183 10.13 3.87 12.42
CA ALA A 183 10.59 5.26 12.46
C ALA A 183 11.48 5.61 11.26
N GLU A 184 12.17 4.61 10.69
CA GLU A 184 13.05 4.73 9.52
C GLU A 184 12.31 4.91 8.18
N TYR A 185 10.96 4.88 8.19
CA TYR A 185 10.12 5.11 7.01
C TYR A 185 9.37 6.45 7.09
N PRO A 186 10.07 7.62 7.12
CA PRO A 186 9.43 8.92 7.31
C PRO A 186 8.47 9.28 6.18
N LEU A 187 8.74 8.86 4.94
CA LEU A 187 7.86 9.09 3.80
C LEU A 187 6.57 8.29 3.92
N ALA A 188 6.64 7.02 4.34
CA ALA A 188 5.46 6.20 4.61
C ALA A 188 4.57 6.85 5.69
N VAL A 189 5.16 7.30 6.80
CA VAL A 189 4.42 8.01 7.86
C VAL A 189 3.72 9.26 7.35
N ARG A 190 4.41 10.06 6.52
CA ARG A 190 3.85 11.27 5.92
C ARG A 190 2.65 10.94 5.02
N ARG A 191 2.82 10.00 4.10
CA ARG A 191 1.76 9.62 3.14
C ARG A 191 0.57 8.96 3.81
N LEU A 192 0.81 8.14 4.83
CA LEU A 192 -0.26 7.58 5.65
C LEU A 192 -1.10 8.63 6.37
N LYS A 193 -0.45 9.68 6.92
CA LYS A 193 -1.17 10.80 7.54
C LYS A 193 -2.06 11.51 6.53
N ILE A 194 -1.52 11.88 5.37
CA ILE A 194 -2.27 12.51 4.28
C ILE A 194 -3.45 11.63 3.87
N ALA A 195 -3.21 10.34 3.68
CA ALA A 195 -4.25 9.41 3.23
C ALA A 195 -5.37 9.23 4.28
N ILE A 196 -5.05 9.19 5.56
CA ILE A 196 -6.04 9.13 6.65
C ILE A 196 -6.88 10.41 6.65
N GLU A 197 -6.24 11.58 6.66
CA GLU A 197 -6.91 12.89 6.63
C GLU A 197 -7.86 13.00 5.43
N GLN A 198 -7.40 12.66 4.23
CA GLN A 198 -8.22 12.69 3.03
C GLN A 198 -9.40 11.70 3.09
N ALA A 199 -9.19 10.50 3.63
CA ALA A 199 -10.25 9.51 3.79
C ALA A 199 -11.31 9.96 4.81
N GLU A 200 -10.91 10.60 5.90
CA GLU A 200 -11.82 11.20 6.89
C GLU A 200 -12.62 12.36 6.29
N GLU A 201 -11.98 13.27 5.57
CA GLU A 201 -12.64 14.39 4.88
C GLU A 201 -13.72 13.94 3.89
N LYS A 202 -13.50 12.80 3.23
CA LYS A 202 -14.47 12.21 2.29
C LYS A 202 -15.53 11.31 2.96
N GLY A 203 -15.49 11.15 4.29
CA GLY A 203 -16.40 10.26 5.01
C GLY A 203 -16.18 8.76 4.72
N LEU A 204 -14.99 8.42 4.23
CA LEU A 204 -14.56 7.05 4.00
C LEU A 204 -13.88 6.44 5.23
N LEU A 205 -13.56 7.27 6.24
CA LEU A 205 -12.97 6.85 7.51
C LEU A 205 -13.55 7.73 8.63
N GLY A 206 -13.44 7.30 9.90
CA GLY A 206 -13.96 8.02 11.06
C GLY A 206 -15.36 7.57 11.47
N ASP A 207 -16.24 8.52 11.79
CA ASP A 207 -17.58 8.23 12.27
C ASP A 207 -18.58 8.03 11.12
N ASN A 208 -19.51 7.07 11.33
CA ASN A 208 -20.64 6.82 10.42
C ASN A 208 -20.25 6.75 8.95
N ILE A 209 -19.27 5.95 8.64
CA ILE A 209 -18.69 5.81 7.31
C ILE A 209 -19.76 5.51 6.27
N LEU A 210 -19.83 6.32 5.18
CA LEU A 210 -20.81 6.21 4.11
C LEU A 210 -22.28 6.20 4.60
N GLY A 211 -22.56 6.69 5.80
CA GLY A 211 -23.91 6.70 6.38
C GLY A 211 -24.40 5.35 6.88
N THR A 212 -23.54 4.37 7.03
CA THR A 212 -23.89 2.97 7.39
C THR A 212 -24.06 2.71 8.89
N GLY A 213 -23.69 3.66 9.73
CA GLY A 213 -23.59 3.50 11.20
C GLY A 213 -22.30 2.80 11.65
N PHE A 214 -21.48 2.30 10.73
CA PHE A 214 -20.16 1.76 11.07
C PHE A 214 -19.15 2.91 11.21
N SER A 215 -18.31 2.82 12.26
CA SER A 215 -17.25 3.81 12.54
C SER A 215 -15.93 3.09 12.71
N PHE A 216 -14.86 3.66 12.16
CA PHE A 216 -13.52 3.11 12.31
C PHE A 216 -12.48 4.22 12.29
N HIS A 217 -11.65 4.29 13.32
CA HIS A 217 -10.59 5.30 13.50
C HIS A 217 -9.22 4.66 13.37
N LEU A 218 -8.30 5.35 12.71
CA LEU A 218 -6.94 4.88 12.47
C LEU A 218 -5.90 5.75 13.17
N HIS A 219 -4.97 5.09 13.83
CA HIS A 219 -3.84 5.71 14.52
C HIS A 219 -2.52 5.21 13.95
N ILE A 220 -1.53 6.09 13.86
CA ILE A 220 -0.18 5.73 13.42
C ILE A 220 0.73 5.70 14.64
N ASN A 221 1.30 4.52 14.91
CA ASN A 221 2.33 4.30 15.92
C ASN A 221 3.68 4.09 15.24
N ARG A 222 4.69 4.84 15.68
CA ARG A 222 6.05 4.76 15.16
C ARG A 222 6.88 3.86 16.05
N GLY A 223 7.36 2.74 15.48
CA GLY A 223 8.27 1.83 16.18
C GLY A 223 9.64 2.49 16.47
N ALA A 224 10.29 2.03 17.52
CA ALA A 224 11.62 2.51 17.94
C ALA A 224 12.80 1.77 17.28
N GLY A 225 12.58 1.01 16.20
CA GLY A 225 13.62 0.33 15.44
C GLY A 225 14.02 -1.06 15.97
N ALA A 226 13.29 -1.62 16.91
CA ALA A 226 13.57 -2.96 17.41
C ALA A 226 13.03 -4.02 16.44
N PHE A 227 13.92 -4.81 15.84
CA PHE A 227 13.58 -5.87 14.88
C PHE A 227 12.53 -6.86 15.43
N VAL A 228 12.58 -7.17 16.71
CA VAL A 228 11.64 -8.09 17.36
C VAL A 228 10.20 -7.61 17.32
N CYS A 229 9.95 -6.30 17.15
CA CYS A 229 8.60 -5.74 17.02
C CYS A 229 7.90 -6.13 15.71
N GLY A 230 8.60 -6.72 14.74
CA GLY A 230 7.98 -7.38 13.59
C GLY A 230 7.20 -8.64 13.95
N GLU A 231 7.47 -9.27 15.09
CA GLU A 231 6.70 -10.38 15.63
C GLU A 231 5.45 -9.86 16.36
N GLY A 232 4.28 -10.49 16.10
CA GLY A 232 2.99 -9.97 16.53
C GLY A 232 2.81 -9.80 18.04
N SER A 233 3.38 -10.68 18.86
CA SER A 233 3.30 -10.57 20.33
C SER A 233 4.16 -9.43 20.84
N ALA A 234 5.36 -9.26 20.30
CA ALA A 234 6.28 -8.17 20.63
C ALA A 234 5.72 -6.81 20.17
N LEU A 235 5.11 -6.76 18.98
CA LEU A 235 4.42 -5.57 18.48
C LEU A 235 3.28 -5.17 19.42
N THR A 236 2.44 -6.13 19.82
CA THR A 236 1.33 -5.87 20.73
C THR A 236 1.84 -5.36 22.09
N LEU A 237 2.89 -5.98 22.62
CA LEU A 237 3.53 -5.52 23.86
C LEU A 237 4.08 -4.09 23.72
N SER A 238 4.71 -3.78 22.59
CA SER A 238 5.18 -2.42 22.30
C SER A 238 4.04 -1.42 22.27
N LEU A 239 2.93 -1.74 21.60
CA LEU A 239 1.74 -0.85 21.53
C LEU A 239 1.11 -0.58 22.90
N ILE A 240 1.16 -1.54 23.84
CA ILE A 240 0.62 -1.37 25.19
C ILE A 240 1.47 -0.41 26.03
N HIS A 241 2.75 -0.29 25.74
CA HIS A 241 3.72 0.47 26.53
C HIS A 241 4.18 1.79 25.89
N ILE A 242 3.64 2.19 24.75
CA ILE A 242 3.93 3.47 24.09
C ILE A 242 3.02 4.57 24.60
#